data_5c53913ad6170cefb08a0823f74952ba
#
_entry.id   5c53913ad6170cefb08a0823f74952ba
#
_cell.length_a   1.000
_cell.length_b   1.000
_cell.length_c   1.000
_cell.angle_alpha   90.00
_cell.angle_beta   90.00
_cell.angle_gamma   90.00
#
_symmetry.space_group_name_H-M   'P 1'
#
loop_
_entity.id
_entity.type
_entity.pdbx_description
1 polymer ?
#
loop_
_entity_poly.entity_id
_entity_poly.type
_entity_poly.pdbx_seq_one_letter_code
_entity_poly.pdbx_strand_id
1 'polypeptide(L)'
;GLGMAITKYIVDAMEGTIDVQSEPDRGTEFRIAFDFEKADAVEEDMVLPPWNMLVVDDDELLYKAAMDALKSMGINAEWTLSGEEAIELVIQRHNKGDDYQIILLDWKLPGMNGIQAAKEIRRNLGDKVPILLISAYDWSEFEIEAREAGINGFISKPLFKSTLFYSLRQFMENEQIKEQIPDQNFDLSGRRILLAEDNELNWEVAKELLSDLGAELEWAEDGRICLEKFQTSPKGYYNAVLMDIRMPHMTGYEAAKEIRLLDHPDASSVPIIAMSADTFSEDIQHCLECGMNAHIAKPVDIKELVGILKKYL
;
A
#
# COMPACT_ATOMS: atom_id res chain seq x y z
N GLY A 1 20.54 24.13 -14.90
CA GLY A 1 19.13 24.18 -15.16
C GLY A 1 18.31 24.20 -13.86
N LEU A 2 17.00 24.32 -13.94
CA LEU A 2 16.10 24.44 -12.77
C LEU A 2 16.25 23.26 -11.78
N GLY A 3 16.43 22.03 -12.28
CA GLY A 3 16.60 20.84 -11.45
C GLY A 3 17.77 20.93 -10.47
N MET A 4 18.93 21.42 -10.90
CA MET A 4 20.08 21.60 -9.98
C MET A 4 19.85 22.67 -8.91
N ALA A 5 19.11 23.73 -9.24
CA ALA A 5 18.75 24.75 -8.25
C ALA A 5 17.80 24.17 -7.19
N ILE A 6 16.83 23.34 -7.58
CA ILE A 6 15.92 22.62 -6.68
C ILE A 6 16.71 21.63 -5.82
N THR A 7 17.58 20.81 -6.42
CA THR A 7 18.44 19.88 -5.67
C THR A 7 19.29 20.60 -4.62
N LYS A 8 19.95 21.69 -5.01
CA LYS A 8 20.74 22.50 -4.07
C LYS A 8 19.86 23.05 -2.92
N TYR A 9 18.68 23.57 -3.24
CA TYR A 9 17.75 24.09 -2.23
C TYR A 9 17.33 23.01 -1.23
N ILE A 10 17.01 21.80 -1.72
CA ILE A 10 16.63 20.67 -0.86
C ILE A 10 17.80 20.25 0.04
N VAL A 11 19.02 20.13 -0.53
CA VAL A 11 20.22 19.77 0.25
C VAL A 11 20.49 20.81 1.34
N ASP A 12 20.40 22.09 1.01
CA ASP A 12 20.64 23.19 1.97
C ASP A 12 19.54 23.22 3.05
N ALA A 13 18.27 22.95 2.68
CA ALA A 13 17.15 22.88 3.63
C ALA A 13 17.28 21.70 4.61
N MET A 14 17.98 20.64 4.21
CA MET A 14 18.31 19.47 5.06
C MET A 14 19.67 19.62 5.75
N GLU A 15 20.26 20.82 5.77
CA GLU A 15 21.56 21.10 6.37
C GLU A 15 22.70 20.25 5.82
N GLY A 16 22.54 19.74 4.59
CA GLY A 16 23.52 18.91 3.88
C GLY A 16 24.52 19.73 3.05
N THR A 17 25.45 19.05 2.43
CA THR A 17 26.42 19.63 1.50
C THR A 17 26.34 18.95 0.13
N ILE A 18 26.52 19.73 -0.94
CA ILE A 18 26.60 19.23 -2.31
C ILE A 18 27.86 19.76 -2.99
N ASP A 19 28.68 18.87 -3.50
CA ASP A 19 29.87 19.15 -4.30
C ASP A 19 29.75 18.55 -5.69
N VAL A 20 30.29 19.22 -6.70
CA VAL A 20 30.21 18.80 -8.10
C VAL A 20 31.56 18.86 -8.75
N GLN A 21 31.99 17.74 -9.31
CA GLN A 21 33.19 17.65 -10.12
C GLN A 21 32.84 17.21 -11.54
N SER A 22 33.26 17.98 -12.54
CA SER A 22 32.94 17.69 -13.94
C SER A 22 34.17 17.92 -14.81
N GLU A 23 34.46 16.93 -15.65
CA GLU A 23 35.53 17.05 -16.68
C GLU A 23 34.91 16.77 -18.05
N PRO A 24 35.21 17.59 -19.07
CA PRO A 24 34.76 17.33 -20.43
C PRO A 24 35.17 15.92 -20.88
N ASP A 25 34.27 15.21 -21.54
CA ASP A 25 34.42 13.84 -22.05
C ASP A 25 34.67 12.74 -20.97
N ARG A 26 34.70 13.10 -19.69
CA ARG A 26 34.86 12.15 -18.56
C ARG A 26 33.64 12.02 -17.69
N GLY A 27 32.67 12.94 -17.82
CA GLY A 27 31.42 12.92 -17.07
C GLY A 27 31.38 13.88 -15.89
N THR A 28 30.38 13.72 -15.05
CA THR A 28 30.13 14.58 -13.90
C THR A 28 29.82 13.71 -12.67
N GLU A 29 30.50 14.01 -11.57
CA GLU A 29 30.30 13.40 -10.27
C GLU A 29 29.62 14.42 -9.35
N PHE A 30 28.53 13.99 -8.70
CA PHE A 30 27.84 14.73 -7.65
C PHE A 30 28.08 14.01 -6.33
N ARG A 31 28.56 14.73 -5.31
CA ARG A 31 28.69 14.23 -3.94
C ARG A 31 27.75 15.01 -3.05
N ILE A 32 26.82 14.31 -2.42
CA ILE A 32 25.88 14.88 -1.47
C ILE A 32 26.13 14.20 -0.12
N ALA A 33 26.26 14.99 0.95
CA ALA A 33 26.44 14.50 2.30
C ALA A 33 25.42 15.14 3.25
N PHE A 34 24.85 14.31 4.12
CA PHE A 34 23.93 14.71 5.18
C PHE A 34 24.43 14.14 6.51
N ASP A 35 24.28 14.92 7.56
CA ASP A 35 24.44 14.46 8.93
C ASP A 35 23.06 14.19 9.53
N PHE A 36 22.75 12.91 9.79
CA PHE A 36 21.49 12.51 10.42
C PHE A 36 21.74 12.01 11.84
N GLU A 37 20.88 12.40 12.77
CA GLU A 37 20.82 11.74 14.06
C GLU A 37 20.41 10.28 13.89
N LYS A 38 21.10 9.38 14.60
CA LYS A 38 20.75 7.98 14.55
C LYS A 38 19.41 7.78 15.27
N ALA A 39 18.39 7.33 14.56
CA ALA A 39 17.11 6.99 15.18
C ALA A 39 17.28 5.77 16.12
N ASP A 40 16.69 5.85 17.31
CA ASP A 40 16.52 4.70 18.22
C ASP A 40 15.39 3.77 17.70
N ALA A 41 15.36 3.53 16.40
CA ALA A 41 14.39 2.61 15.81
C ALA A 41 14.78 1.17 16.19
N VAL A 42 13.83 0.43 16.75
CA VAL A 42 13.91 -1.02 16.81
C VAL A 42 13.97 -1.50 15.36
N GLU A 43 15.05 -2.16 14.95
CA GLU A 43 15.12 -2.82 13.65
C GLU A 43 14.00 -3.86 13.61
N GLU A 44 12.94 -3.58 12.87
CA GLU A 44 11.90 -4.56 12.58
C GLU A 44 12.54 -5.66 11.74
N ASP A 45 12.45 -6.92 12.19
CA ASP A 45 12.91 -8.06 11.42
C ASP A 45 12.06 -8.17 10.14
N MET A 46 12.53 -7.53 9.07
CA MET A 46 11.88 -7.54 7.76
C MET A 46 12.09 -8.91 7.09
N VAL A 47 11.40 -9.93 7.60
CA VAL A 47 11.43 -11.30 7.09
C VAL A 47 10.07 -11.66 6.52
N LEU A 48 10.06 -12.24 5.32
CA LEU A 48 8.87 -12.72 4.62
C LEU A 48 8.96 -14.24 4.44
N PRO A 49 7.86 -14.93 4.16
CA PRO A 49 7.90 -16.34 3.81
C PRO A 49 8.82 -16.60 2.62
N PRO A 50 9.40 -17.80 2.50
CA PRO A 50 10.32 -18.15 1.41
C PRO A 50 9.57 -18.32 0.09
N TRP A 51 8.89 -17.26 -0.36
CA TRP A 51 8.14 -17.25 -1.61
C TRP A 51 9.05 -17.34 -2.83
N ASN A 52 8.58 -18.04 -3.85
CA ASN A 52 9.14 -17.95 -5.20
C ASN A 52 8.46 -16.77 -5.92
N MET A 53 9.20 -15.76 -6.26
CA MET A 53 8.68 -14.56 -6.91
C MET A 53 9.30 -14.38 -8.30
N LEU A 54 8.50 -13.86 -9.22
CA LEU A 54 9.00 -13.36 -10.50
C LEU A 54 9.02 -11.84 -10.49
N VAL A 55 10.16 -11.27 -10.85
CA VAL A 55 10.31 -9.82 -11.04
C VAL A 55 10.61 -9.56 -12.52
N VAL A 56 9.86 -8.67 -13.14
CA VAL A 56 9.94 -8.34 -14.56
C VAL A 56 10.23 -6.86 -14.69
N ASP A 57 11.45 -6.52 -15.07
CA ASP A 57 11.90 -5.13 -15.22
C ASP A 57 13.14 -5.12 -16.13
N ASP A 58 13.20 -4.22 -17.10
CA ASP A 58 14.31 -4.12 -18.07
C ASP A 58 15.49 -3.27 -17.56
N ASP A 59 15.38 -2.65 -16.37
CA ASP A 59 16.41 -1.86 -15.76
C ASP A 59 17.41 -2.72 -14.96
N GLU A 60 18.54 -3.04 -15.58
CA GLU A 60 19.63 -3.81 -14.94
C GLU A 60 20.24 -3.12 -13.69
N LEU A 61 20.12 -1.80 -13.55
CA LEU A 61 20.63 -1.08 -12.38
C LEU A 61 19.75 -1.30 -11.16
N LEU A 62 18.43 -1.38 -11.36
CA LEU A 62 17.47 -1.69 -10.31
C LEU A 62 17.54 -3.16 -9.88
N TYR A 63 17.88 -4.05 -10.81
CA TYR A 63 17.97 -5.50 -10.59
C TYR A 63 18.75 -5.86 -9.31
N LYS A 64 19.98 -5.37 -9.21
CA LYS A 64 20.90 -5.80 -8.15
C LYS A 64 20.39 -5.41 -6.76
N ALA A 65 19.94 -4.17 -6.62
CA ALA A 65 19.45 -3.66 -5.34
C ALA A 65 18.14 -4.35 -4.92
N ALA A 66 17.19 -4.55 -5.85
CA ALA A 66 15.93 -5.21 -5.60
C ALA A 66 16.12 -6.71 -5.23
N MET A 67 17.00 -7.42 -5.97
CA MET A 67 17.29 -8.82 -5.68
C MET A 67 18.00 -9.02 -4.35
N ASP A 68 18.93 -8.15 -3.98
CA ASP A 68 19.61 -8.18 -2.68
C ASP A 68 18.61 -7.91 -1.55
N ALA A 69 17.70 -6.95 -1.73
CA ALA A 69 16.64 -6.64 -0.79
C ALA A 69 15.69 -7.85 -0.60
N LEU A 70 15.16 -8.42 -1.67
CA LEU A 70 14.28 -9.60 -1.64
C LEU A 70 14.95 -10.80 -0.97
N LYS A 71 16.19 -11.09 -1.33
CA LYS A 71 16.98 -12.17 -0.73
C LYS A 71 17.21 -11.94 0.77
N SER A 72 17.47 -10.70 1.20
CA SER A 72 17.64 -10.36 2.61
C SER A 72 16.37 -10.54 3.45
N MET A 73 15.19 -10.56 2.79
CA MET A 73 13.89 -10.83 3.39
C MET A 73 13.49 -12.31 3.35
N GLY A 74 14.33 -13.20 2.78
CA GLY A 74 14.06 -14.63 2.69
C GLY A 74 13.35 -15.07 1.40
N ILE A 75 13.18 -14.20 0.42
CA ILE A 75 12.44 -14.47 -0.83
C ILE A 75 13.36 -15.07 -1.89
N ASN A 76 12.87 -16.08 -2.61
CA ASN A 76 13.51 -16.67 -3.79
C ASN A 76 12.99 -15.93 -5.05
N ALA A 77 13.66 -14.88 -5.47
CA ALA A 77 13.25 -14.12 -6.63
C ALA A 77 13.96 -14.61 -7.90
N GLU A 78 13.21 -14.72 -8.99
CA GLU A 78 13.68 -14.92 -10.36
C GLU A 78 13.41 -13.63 -11.15
N TRP A 79 14.29 -13.27 -12.06
CA TRP A 79 14.23 -12.02 -12.80
C TRP A 79 14.20 -12.24 -14.29
N THR A 80 13.38 -11.44 -15.00
CA THR A 80 13.38 -11.40 -16.46
C THR A 80 13.23 -9.96 -16.97
N LEU A 81 13.63 -9.73 -18.21
CA LEU A 81 13.74 -8.39 -18.80
C LEU A 81 12.54 -8.02 -19.69
N SER A 82 11.61 -8.96 -19.95
CA SER A 82 10.48 -8.72 -20.86
C SER A 82 9.20 -9.39 -20.40
N GLY A 83 8.06 -8.83 -20.83
CA GLY A 83 6.75 -9.42 -20.57
C GLY A 83 6.56 -10.76 -21.24
N GLU A 84 7.10 -10.94 -22.44
CA GLU A 84 7.01 -12.18 -23.21
C GLU A 84 7.73 -13.34 -22.49
N GLU A 85 8.95 -13.09 -22.01
CA GLU A 85 9.73 -14.07 -21.26
C GLU A 85 9.04 -14.41 -19.92
N ALA A 86 8.46 -13.39 -19.26
CA ALA A 86 7.70 -13.58 -18.03
C ALA A 86 6.51 -14.54 -18.25
N ILE A 87 5.76 -14.38 -19.33
CA ILE A 87 4.63 -15.24 -19.67
C ILE A 87 5.10 -16.69 -19.88
N GLU A 88 6.21 -16.88 -20.61
CA GLU A 88 6.78 -18.21 -20.83
C GLU A 88 7.18 -18.89 -19.51
N LEU A 89 7.89 -18.18 -18.63
CA LEU A 89 8.31 -18.68 -17.32
C LEU A 89 7.11 -19.06 -16.43
N VAL A 90 6.12 -18.19 -16.40
CA VAL A 90 4.89 -18.42 -15.63
C VAL A 90 4.15 -19.67 -16.11
N ILE A 91 3.95 -19.83 -17.43
CA ILE A 91 3.30 -21.01 -18.00
C ILE A 91 4.13 -22.28 -17.75
N GLN A 92 5.45 -22.19 -17.88
CA GLN A 92 6.34 -23.32 -17.65
C GLN A 92 6.26 -23.82 -16.20
N ARG A 93 6.25 -22.91 -15.22
CA ARG A 93 6.12 -23.28 -13.80
C ARG A 93 4.72 -23.79 -13.46
N HIS A 94 3.69 -23.17 -14.03
CA HIS A 94 2.30 -23.62 -13.85
C HIS A 94 2.11 -25.08 -14.29
N ASN A 95 2.64 -25.43 -15.46
CA ASN A 95 2.58 -26.78 -15.98
C ASN A 95 3.33 -27.81 -15.13
N LYS A 96 4.27 -27.37 -14.28
CA LYS A 96 5.00 -28.21 -13.32
C LYS A 96 4.33 -28.26 -11.94
N GLY A 97 3.28 -27.47 -11.71
CA GLY A 97 2.63 -27.33 -10.41
C GLY A 97 3.46 -26.55 -9.39
N ASP A 98 4.40 -25.71 -9.84
CA ASP A 98 5.31 -24.90 -9.03
C ASP A 98 5.10 -23.40 -9.35
N ASP A 99 3.91 -22.91 -9.13
CA ASP A 99 3.55 -21.52 -9.43
C ASP A 99 4.35 -20.52 -8.58
N TYR A 100 4.61 -19.34 -9.15
CA TYR A 100 5.08 -18.22 -8.35
C TYR A 100 4.00 -17.81 -7.35
N GLN A 101 4.41 -17.38 -6.16
CA GLN A 101 3.50 -16.86 -5.16
C GLN A 101 3.14 -15.40 -5.40
N ILE A 102 4.04 -14.63 -6.02
CA ILE A 102 3.82 -13.22 -6.37
C ILE A 102 4.60 -12.90 -7.65
N ILE A 103 4.03 -12.05 -8.50
CA ILE A 103 4.67 -11.53 -9.71
C ILE A 103 4.73 -10.00 -9.60
N LEU A 104 5.93 -9.43 -9.76
CA LEU A 104 6.16 -8.00 -9.87
C LEU A 104 6.40 -7.66 -11.34
N LEU A 105 5.60 -6.77 -11.92
CA LEU A 105 5.72 -6.34 -13.33
C LEU A 105 6.03 -4.86 -13.41
N ASP A 106 7.08 -4.47 -14.12
CA ASP A 106 7.24 -3.07 -14.50
C ASP A 106 6.15 -2.67 -15.51
N TRP A 107 5.60 -1.48 -15.32
CA TRP A 107 4.63 -0.92 -16.26
C TRP A 107 5.23 -0.69 -17.64
N LYS A 108 6.47 -0.17 -17.70
CA LYS A 108 7.17 0.11 -18.94
C LYS A 108 8.17 -0.97 -19.30
N LEU A 109 7.68 -2.00 -19.97
CA LEU A 109 8.54 -3.04 -20.54
C LEU A 109 8.70 -2.84 -22.04
N PRO A 110 9.85 -3.24 -22.62
CA PRO A 110 10.04 -3.22 -24.06
C PRO A 110 9.10 -4.23 -24.74
N GLY A 111 8.52 -3.85 -25.87
CA GLY A 111 7.60 -4.69 -26.64
C GLY A 111 6.19 -4.71 -26.06
N MET A 112 5.96 -5.48 -25.01
CA MET A 112 4.68 -5.61 -24.31
C MET A 112 4.75 -4.89 -22.96
N ASN A 113 3.81 -3.97 -22.68
CA ASN A 113 3.78 -3.32 -21.36
C ASN A 113 3.27 -4.24 -20.25
N GLY A 114 3.49 -3.85 -18.98
CA GLY A 114 3.12 -4.67 -17.82
C GLY A 114 1.63 -5.01 -17.74
N ILE A 115 0.74 -4.10 -18.15
CA ILE A 115 -0.71 -4.35 -18.16
C ILE A 115 -1.06 -5.42 -19.20
N GLN A 116 -0.44 -5.37 -20.37
CA GLN A 116 -0.63 -6.39 -21.41
C GLN A 116 -0.09 -7.75 -20.97
N ALA A 117 1.09 -7.77 -20.35
CA ALA A 117 1.66 -8.99 -19.78
C ALA A 117 0.75 -9.58 -18.69
N ALA A 118 0.20 -8.76 -17.80
CA ALA A 118 -0.75 -9.21 -16.79
C ALA A 118 -2.00 -9.84 -17.41
N LYS A 119 -2.60 -9.22 -18.43
CA LYS A 119 -3.76 -9.77 -19.16
C LYS A 119 -3.46 -11.17 -19.73
N GLU A 120 -2.28 -11.37 -20.31
CA GLU A 120 -1.87 -12.69 -20.87
C GLU A 120 -1.59 -13.71 -19.75
N ILE A 121 -0.96 -13.30 -18.66
CA ILE A 121 -0.74 -14.17 -17.49
C ILE A 121 -2.09 -14.61 -16.92
N ARG A 122 -3.05 -13.70 -16.75
CA ARG A 122 -4.39 -14.02 -16.26
C ARG A 122 -5.16 -14.99 -17.13
N ARG A 123 -5.01 -14.92 -18.44
CA ARG A 123 -5.63 -15.89 -19.37
C ARG A 123 -5.14 -17.31 -19.15
N ASN A 124 -3.90 -17.48 -18.67
CA ASN A 124 -3.28 -18.80 -18.48
C ASN A 124 -3.43 -19.32 -17.03
N LEU A 125 -3.32 -18.44 -16.02
CA LEU A 125 -3.31 -18.81 -14.60
C LEU A 125 -4.60 -18.49 -13.86
N GLY A 126 -5.49 -17.65 -14.43
CA GLY A 126 -6.60 -17.06 -13.69
C GLY A 126 -6.12 -16.10 -12.61
N ASP A 127 -6.89 -15.94 -11.53
CA ASP A 127 -6.66 -14.90 -10.49
C ASP A 127 -5.90 -15.42 -9.25
N LYS A 128 -5.29 -16.60 -9.35
CA LYS A 128 -4.70 -17.28 -8.19
C LYS A 128 -3.42 -16.61 -7.68
N VAL A 129 -2.58 -16.10 -8.59
CA VAL A 129 -1.28 -15.53 -8.26
C VAL A 129 -1.38 -14.00 -8.22
N PRO A 130 -1.05 -13.33 -7.12
CA PRO A 130 -1.01 -11.88 -7.06
C PRO A 130 -0.02 -11.29 -8.08
N ILE A 131 -0.47 -10.27 -8.81
CA ILE A 131 0.36 -9.49 -9.73
C ILE A 131 0.38 -8.05 -9.23
N LEU A 132 1.58 -7.53 -8.97
CA LEU A 132 1.81 -6.15 -8.56
C LEU A 132 2.52 -5.40 -9.68
N LEU A 133 2.02 -4.21 -9.99
CA LEU A 133 2.63 -3.34 -11.00
C LEU A 133 3.66 -2.42 -10.34
N ILE A 134 4.86 -2.36 -10.90
CA ILE A 134 5.92 -1.44 -10.47
C ILE A 134 5.89 -0.21 -11.39
N SER A 135 5.94 0.99 -10.83
CA SER A 135 5.96 2.23 -11.62
C SER A 135 6.75 3.34 -10.95
N ALA A 136 7.42 4.17 -11.76
CA ALA A 136 8.02 5.44 -11.33
C ALA A 136 7.05 6.63 -11.45
N TYR A 137 5.85 6.41 -11.97
CA TYR A 137 4.86 7.43 -12.28
C TYR A 137 3.62 7.27 -11.41
N ASP A 138 2.85 8.35 -11.27
CA ASP A 138 1.51 8.31 -10.72
C ASP A 138 0.62 7.45 -11.66
N TRP A 139 0.05 6.40 -11.12
CA TRP A 139 -0.80 5.44 -11.86
C TRP A 139 -2.27 5.77 -11.85
N SER A 140 -2.69 6.87 -11.24
CA SER A 140 -4.08 7.31 -11.22
C SER A 140 -4.73 7.36 -12.60
N GLU A 141 -3.93 7.65 -13.65
CA GLU A 141 -4.41 7.72 -15.05
C GLU A 141 -4.75 6.34 -15.65
N PHE A 142 -4.13 5.26 -15.17
CA PHE A 142 -4.31 3.90 -15.73
C PHE A 142 -4.69 2.84 -14.70
N GLU A 143 -5.01 3.24 -13.47
CA GLU A 143 -5.40 2.33 -12.39
C GLU A 143 -6.60 1.45 -12.78
N ILE A 144 -7.63 2.04 -13.39
CA ILE A 144 -8.82 1.31 -13.82
C ILE A 144 -8.43 0.22 -14.83
N GLU A 145 -7.64 0.56 -15.85
CA GLU A 145 -7.19 -0.42 -16.84
C GLU A 145 -6.33 -1.53 -16.22
N ALA A 146 -5.47 -1.18 -15.28
CA ALA A 146 -4.61 -2.13 -14.58
C ALA A 146 -5.44 -3.12 -13.73
N ARG A 147 -6.43 -2.63 -12.99
CA ARG A 147 -7.33 -3.49 -12.21
C ARG A 147 -8.19 -4.39 -13.10
N GLU A 148 -8.71 -3.89 -14.21
CA GLU A 148 -9.41 -4.70 -15.22
C GLU A 148 -8.51 -5.79 -15.85
N ALA A 149 -7.21 -5.52 -15.89
CA ALA A 149 -6.20 -6.50 -16.32
C ALA A 149 -5.89 -7.57 -15.26
N GLY A 150 -6.46 -7.46 -14.05
CA GLY A 150 -6.26 -8.37 -12.94
C GLY A 150 -5.00 -8.06 -12.10
N ILE A 151 -4.52 -6.79 -12.12
CA ILE A 151 -3.45 -6.33 -11.23
C ILE A 151 -4.02 -6.14 -9.83
N ASN A 152 -3.33 -6.67 -8.82
CA ASN A 152 -3.77 -6.69 -7.43
C ASN A 152 -3.24 -5.52 -6.60
N GLY A 153 -2.20 -4.83 -7.06
CA GLY A 153 -1.62 -3.70 -6.35
C GLY A 153 -0.50 -3.02 -7.13
N PHE A 154 0.04 -1.96 -6.53
CA PHE A 154 1.06 -1.12 -7.15
C PHE A 154 2.24 -0.92 -6.20
N ILE A 155 3.45 -0.81 -6.75
CA ILE A 155 4.67 -0.50 -5.99
C ILE A 155 5.40 0.63 -6.69
N SER A 156 5.76 1.68 -5.94
CA SER A 156 6.56 2.78 -6.47
C SER A 156 8.03 2.43 -6.60
N LYS A 157 8.67 2.87 -7.68
CA LYS A 157 10.13 2.93 -7.77
C LYS A 157 10.64 4.14 -6.97
N PRO A 158 11.78 4.05 -6.29
CA PRO A 158 12.72 2.94 -6.24
C PRO A 158 12.30 1.81 -5.29
N LEU A 159 12.70 0.57 -5.61
CA LEU A 159 12.38 -0.65 -4.87
C LEU A 159 13.25 -0.80 -3.61
N PHE A 160 13.09 0.10 -2.65
CA PHE A 160 13.77 -0.03 -1.36
C PHE A 160 13.27 -1.25 -0.58
N LYS A 161 14.12 -1.78 0.31
CA LYS A 161 13.77 -2.93 1.15
C LYS A 161 12.48 -2.70 1.94
N SER A 162 12.31 -1.52 2.54
CA SER A 162 11.10 -1.14 3.26
C SER A 162 9.86 -1.11 2.36
N THR A 163 9.96 -0.46 1.19
CA THR A 163 8.89 -0.40 0.21
C THR A 163 8.42 -1.81 -0.21
N LEU A 164 9.38 -2.68 -0.55
CA LEU A 164 9.08 -4.08 -0.90
C LEU A 164 8.45 -4.82 0.28
N PHE A 165 9.03 -4.71 1.49
CA PHE A 165 8.54 -5.41 2.67
C PHE A 165 7.08 -5.07 2.98
N TYR A 166 6.74 -3.78 3.10
CA TYR A 166 5.39 -3.37 3.45
C TYR A 166 4.38 -3.68 2.34
N SER A 167 4.76 -3.53 1.06
CA SER A 167 3.90 -3.89 -0.06
C SER A 167 3.64 -5.41 -0.16
N LEU A 168 4.61 -6.23 0.21
CA LEU A 168 4.49 -7.69 0.15
C LEU A 168 3.83 -8.28 1.41
N ARG A 169 4.01 -7.65 2.58
CA ARG A 169 3.48 -8.12 3.86
C ARG A 169 1.96 -8.31 3.84
N GLN A 170 1.23 -7.46 3.15
CA GLN A 170 -0.22 -7.59 3.01
C GLN A 170 -0.66 -8.95 2.42
N PHE A 171 0.19 -9.56 1.58
CA PHE A 171 -0.10 -10.87 0.98
C PHE A 171 0.18 -12.04 1.94
N MET A 172 1.00 -11.86 2.99
CA MET A 172 1.16 -12.85 4.06
C MET A 172 -0.15 -13.02 4.84
N GLU A 173 -0.80 -11.92 5.16
CA GLU A 173 -2.05 -11.92 5.92
C GLU A 173 -3.17 -12.56 5.10
N ASN A 174 -3.19 -12.33 3.79
CA ASN A 174 -4.15 -12.95 2.87
C ASN A 174 -3.97 -14.47 2.70
N GLU A 175 -2.78 -15.04 2.84
CA GLU A 175 -2.60 -16.50 2.83
C GLU A 175 -3.18 -17.15 4.10
N GLN A 176 -3.07 -16.50 5.26
CA GLN A 176 -3.68 -16.95 6.50
C GLN A 176 -5.22 -16.77 6.49
N ILE A 177 -5.72 -15.77 5.75
CA ILE A 177 -7.16 -15.51 5.58
C ILE A 177 -7.78 -16.43 4.52
N LYS A 178 -7.02 -16.92 3.51
CA LYS A 178 -7.54 -17.85 2.48
C LYS A 178 -7.94 -19.22 3.04
N GLU A 179 -7.46 -19.61 4.22
CA GLU A 179 -7.96 -20.80 4.92
C GLU A 179 -9.25 -20.54 5.71
N GLN A 180 -9.65 -19.28 5.87
CA GLN A 180 -10.94 -18.91 6.44
C GLN A 180 -11.81 -18.31 5.33
N ILE A 181 -12.60 -19.15 4.68
CA ILE A 181 -13.78 -18.71 3.89
C ILE A 181 -14.50 -17.67 4.75
N PRO A 182 -14.88 -16.48 4.20
CA PRO A 182 -15.66 -15.54 4.98
C PRO A 182 -16.86 -16.28 5.56
N ASP A 183 -16.86 -16.40 6.87
CA ASP A 183 -17.98 -16.99 7.57
C ASP A 183 -19.21 -16.20 7.11
N GLN A 184 -20.17 -16.89 6.47
CA GLN A 184 -21.42 -16.28 6.02
C GLN A 184 -22.24 -15.69 7.18
N ASN A 185 -21.72 -15.78 8.41
CA ASN A 185 -22.32 -15.35 9.66
C ASN A 185 -21.55 -14.20 10.33
N PHE A 186 -20.68 -13.42 9.65
CA PHE A 186 -20.12 -12.25 10.30
C PHE A 186 -21.19 -11.20 10.48
N ASP A 187 -21.55 -10.98 11.73
CA ASP A 187 -22.65 -10.12 12.16
C ASP A 187 -22.07 -8.92 12.93
N LEU A 188 -22.34 -7.73 12.42
CA LEU A 188 -22.02 -6.45 13.05
C LEU A 188 -23.20 -5.86 13.84
N SER A 189 -24.24 -6.64 14.11
CA SER A 189 -25.40 -6.17 14.87
C SER A 189 -25.00 -5.59 16.23
N GLY A 190 -25.45 -4.37 16.49
CA GLY A 190 -25.11 -3.62 17.68
C GLY A 190 -23.73 -2.97 17.65
N ARG A 191 -22.99 -3.05 16.55
CA ARG A 191 -21.76 -2.32 16.35
C ARG A 191 -22.02 -1.01 15.64
N ARG A 192 -21.50 0.09 16.19
CA ARG A 192 -21.60 1.41 15.61
C ARG A 192 -20.25 1.86 15.06
N ILE A 193 -20.23 2.24 13.78
CA ILE A 193 -19.04 2.65 13.05
C ILE A 193 -19.21 4.11 12.63
N LEU A 194 -18.21 4.94 12.96
CA LEU A 194 -18.11 6.30 12.47
C LEU A 194 -17.33 6.26 11.15
N LEU A 195 -17.95 6.72 10.07
CA LEU A 195 -17.35 6.74 8.74
C LEU A 195 -17.10 8.18 8.31
N ALA A 196 -15.82 8.55 8.17
CA ALA A 196 -15.38 9.83 7.63
C ALA A 196 -15.09 9.66 6.12
N GLU A 197 -15.88 10.34 5.31
CA GLU A 197 -15.85 10.28 3.84
C GLU A 197 -16.47 11.56 3.28
N ASP A 198 -15.76 12.27 2.41
CA ASP A 198 -16.22 13.54 1.84
C ASP A 198 -17.10 13.38 0.59
N ASN A 199 -17.11 12.19 0.01
CA ASN A 199 -17.93 11.86 -1.16
C ASN A 199 -19.20 11.10 -0.74
N GLU A 200 -20.36 11.74 -0.95
CA GLU A 200 -21.67 11.17 -0.61
C GLU A 200 -21.94 9.81 -1.29
N LEU A 201 -21.49 9.63 -2.53
CA LEU A 201 -21.66 8.35 -3.23
C LEU A 201 -20.84 7.22 -2.57
N ASN A 202 -19.60 7.50 -2.19
CA ASN A 202 -18.76 6.54 -1.48
C ASN A 202 -19.35 6.20 -0.11
N TRP A 203 -19.89 7.20 0.60
CA TRP A 203 -20.61 7.01 1.84
C TRP A 203 -21.82 6.08 1.66
N GLU A 204 -22.66 6.33 0.64
CA GLU A 204 -23.87 5.49 0.40
C GLU A 204 -23.48 4.04 0.09
N VAL A 205 -22.44 3.82 -0.74
CA VAL A 205 -21.94 2.47 -1.04
C VAL A 205 -21.42 1.76 0.22
N ALA A 206 -20.59 2.42 1.00
CA ALA A 206 -20.07 1.82 2.24
C ALA A 206 -21.18 1.57 3.26
N LYS A 207 -22.15 2.47 3.35
CA LYS A 207 -23.33 2.31 4.21
C LYS A 207 -24.14 1.10 3.82
N GLU A 208 -24.48 0.92 2.55
CA GLU A 208 -25.23 -0.24 2.07
C GLU A 208 -24.51 -1.54 2.45
N LEU A 209 -23.23 -1.64 2.09
CA LEU A 209 -22.39 -2.82 2.34
C LEU A 209 -22.30 -3.20 3.83
N LEU A 210 -22.08 -2.23 4.71
CA LEU A 210 -21.91 -2.49 6.14
C LEU A 210 -23.25 -2.65 6.88
N SER A 211 -24.33 -1.98 6.41
CA SER A 211 -25.67 -2.16 6.97
C SER A 211 -26.21 -3.55 6.68
N ASP A 212 -25.89 -4.14 5.54
CA ASP A 212 -26.24 -5.53 5.20
C ASP A 212 -25.59 -6.54 6.17
N LEU A 213 -24.48 -6.15 6.80
CA LEU A 213 -23.81 -6.92 7.86
C LEU A 213 -24.33 -6.58 9.27
N GLY A 214 -25.35 -5.71 9.39
CA GLY A 214 -25.96 -5.34 10.65
C GLY A 214 -25.35 -4.17 11.39
N ALA A 215 -24.34 -3.48 10.83
CA ALA A 215 -23.70 -2.33 11.46
C ALA A 215 -24.59 -1.09 11.47
N GLU A 216 -24.51 -0.31 12.56
CA GLU A 216 -25.02 1.06 12.61
C GLU A 216 -23.93 2.02 12.17
N LEU A 217 -24.18 2.85 11.14
CA LEU A 217 -23.21 3.80 10.63
C LEU A 217 -23.60 5.23 10.94
N GLU A 218 -22.60 6.04 11.25
CA GLU A 218 -22.72 7.47 11.37
C GLU A 218 -21.73 8.17 10.44
N TRP A 219 -22.23 9.12 9.66
CA TRP A 219 -21.42 9.82 8.65
C TRP A 219 -20.75 11.07 9.20
N ALA A 220 -19.49 11.29 8.84
CA ALA A 220 -18.76 12.53 8.98
C ALA A 220 -18.24 12.97 7.61
N GLU A 221 -18.62 14.15 7.15
CA GLU A 221 -18.30 14.67 5.81
C GLU A 221 -16.83 15.11 5.67
N ASP A 222 -16.12 15.26 6.79
CA ASP A 222 -14.68 15.56 6.83
C ASP A 222 -14.04 15.11 8.15
N GLY A 223 -12.71 15.23 8.24
CA GLY A 223 -11.96 14.85 9.43
C GLY A 223 -12.32 15.66 10.67
N ARG A 224 -12.68 16.92 10.52
CA ARG A 224 -13.07 17.79 11.63
C ARG A 224 -14.42 17.37 12.22
N ILE A 225 -15.39 17.09 11.36
CA ILE A 225 -16.72 16.60 11.80
C ILE A 225 -16.56 15.23 12.48
N CYS A 226 -15.67 14.39 11.95
CA CYS A 226 -15.34 13.11 12.57
C CYS A 226 -14.77 13.28 13.98
N LEU A 227 -13.80 14.18 14.15
CA LEU A 227 -13.21 14.51 15.45
C LEU A 227 -14.25 15.06 16.45
N GLU A 228 -15.09 16.00 16.02
CA GLU A 228 -16.14 16.58 16.85
C GLU A 228 -17.17 15.55 17.33
N LYS A 229 -17.61 14.66 16.42
CA LYS A 229 -18.54 13.58 16.74
C LYS A 229 -17.92 12.58 17.71
N PHE A 230 -16.67 12.18 17.49
CA PHE A 230 -15.97 11.29 18.39
C PHE A 230 -15.75 11.90 19.77
N GLN A 231 -15.30 13.15 19.83
CA GLN A 231 -15.03 13.87 21.09
C GLN A 231 -16.29 14.01 21.97
N THR A 232 -17.45 14.21 21.35
CA THR A 232 -18.71 14.41 22.07
C THR A 232 -19.47 13.11 22.37
N SER A 233 -18.97 11.99 21.88
CA SER A 233 -19.61 10.68 22.06
C SER A 233 -19.42 10.14 23.49
N PRO A 234 -20.36 9.37 24.04
CA PRO A 234 -20.12 8.68 25.31
C PRO A 234 -19.16 7.52 25.13
N LYS A 235 -18.53 7.07 26.22
CA LYS A 235 -17.65 5.90 26.23
C LYS A 235 -18.33 4.66 25.58
N GLY A 236 -17.61 4.01 24.69
CA GLY A 236 -18.05 2.79 23.98
C GLY A 236 -19.11 3.03 22.92
N TYR A 237 -19.34 4.28 22.52
CA TYR A 237 -20.36 4.62 21.53
C TYR A 237 -19.98 4.18 20.12
N TYR A 238 -18.73 4.42 19.70
CA TYR A 238 -18.18 3.92 18.45
C TYR A 238 -17.28 2.70 18.69
N ASN A 239 -17.50 1.66 17.91
CA ASN A 239 -16.72 0.44 17.95
C ASN A 239 -15.51 0.49 17.01
N ALA A 240 -15.63 1.26 15.92
CA ALA A 240 -14.53 1.54 14.99
C ALA A 240 -14.75 2.89 14.31
N VAL A 241 -13.66 3.45 13.74
CA VAL A 241 -13.68 4.60 12.84
C VAL A 241 -13.09 4.15 11.50
N LEU A 242 -13.85 4.33 10.42
CA LEU A 242 -13.36 4.22 9.06
C LEU A 242 -13.04 5.63 8.58
N MET A 243 -11.82 5.87 8.13
CA MET A 243 -11.29 7.20 7.91
C MET A 243 -10.72 7.34 6.50
N ASP A 244 -11.39 8.09 5.64
CA ASP A 244 -10.74 8.54 4.41
C ASP A 244 -9.53 9.41 4.73
N ILE A 245 -8.45 9.17 3.99
CA ILE A 245 -7.22 9.95 4.15
C ILE A 245 -7.35 11.34 3.52
N ARG A 246 -7.96 11.43 2.34
CA ARG A 246 -8.03 12.67 1.56
C ARG A 246 -9.39 13.32 1.68
N MET A 247 -9.52 14.19 2.67
CA MET A 247 -10.73 14.98 2.89
C MET A 247 -10.40 16.47 2.96
N PRO A 248 -11.36 17.36 2.61
CA PRO A 248 -11.22 18.80 2.78
C PRO A 248 -11.17 19.17 4.26
N HIS A 249 -10.71 20.38 4.57
CA HIS A 249 -10.63 21.00 5.88
C HIS A 249 -9.71 20.33 6.90
N MET A 250 -9.77 19.01 7.05
CA MET A 250 -8.91 18.19 7.91
C MET A 250 -8.74 16.82 7.28
N THR A 251 -7.49 16.46 7.01
CA THR A 251 -7.14 15.15 6.47
C THR A 251 -7.38 14.02 7.47
N GLY A 252 -7.53 12.79 7.00
CA GLY A 252 -7.67 11.63 7.89
C GLY A 252 -6.46 11.44 8.81
N TYR A 253 -5.26 11.76 8.35
CA TYR A 253 -4.04 11.72 9.18
C TYR A 253 -4.12 12.68 10.37
N GLU A 254 -4.53 13.93 10.12
CA GLU A 254 -4.69 14.93 11.17
C GLU A 254 -5.79 14.52 12.14
N ALA A 255 -6.94 14.08 11.61
CA ALA A 255 -8.07 13.64 12.42
C ALA A 255 -7.70 12.45 13.34
N ALA A 256 -6.97 11.47 12.84
CA ALA A 256 -6.52 10.32 13.62
C ALA A 256 -5.57 10.75 14.75
N LYS A 257 -4.59 11.60 14.46
CA LYS A 257 -3.68 12.17 15.49
C LYS A 257 -4.44 12.91 16.58
N GLU A 258 -5.35 13.77 16.19
CA GLU A 258 -6.17 14.56 17.14
C GLU A 258 -7.08 13.65 17.97
N ILE A 259 -7.72 12.62 17.37
CA ILE A 259 -8.51 11.62 18.12
C ILE A 259 -7.64 10.94 19.19
N ARG A 260 -6.40 10.55 18.86
CA ARG A 260 -5.49 9.88 19.82
C ARG A 260 -5.05 10.78 20.96
N LEU A 261 -5.08 12.10 20.78
CA LEU A 261 -4.71 13.12 21.78
C LEU A 261 -5.88 13.57 22.65
N LEU A 262 -7.13 13.20 22.32
CA LEU A 262 -8.30 13.59 23.11
C LEU A 262 -8.27 13.01 24.52
N ASP A 263 -8.76 13.80 25.47
CA ASP A 263 -9.14 13.31 26.81
C ASP A 263 -10.50 12.59 26.74
N HIS A 264 -10.52 11.48 25.99
CA HIS A 264 -11.69 10.64 25.83
C HIS A 264 -11.33 9.19 26.16
N PRO A 265 -12.19 8.45 26.90
CA PRO A 265 -11.89 7.09 27.38
C PRO A 265 -11.48 6.10 26.29
N ASP A 266 -12.02 6.26 25.08
CA ASP A 266 -11.80 5.35 23.96
C ASP A 266 -10.74 5.87 22.97
N ALA A 267 -10.19 7.08 23.18
CA ALA A 267 -9.27 7.71 22.25
C ALA A 267 -8.04 6.87 21.90
N SER A 268 -7.49 6.16 22.88
CA SER A 268 -6.31 5.30 22.69
C SER A 268 -6.65 3.89 22.16
N SER A 269 -7.90 3.45 22.27
CA SER A 269 -8.28 2.04 22.02
C SER A 269 -9.21 1.83 20.84
N VAL A 270 -9.98 2.86 20.43
CA VAL A 270 -10.88 2.71 19.27
C VAL A 270 -10.08 2.36 18.01
N PRO A 271 -10.44 1.30 17.28
CA PRO A 271 -9.82 1.00 16.01
C PRO A 271 -10.09 2.11 15.00
N ILE A 272 -9.04 2.67 14.40
CA ILE A 272 -9.12 3.61 13.29
C ILE A 272 -8.53 2.92 12.07
N ILE A 273 -9.34 2.73 11.04
CA ILE A 273 -8.99 2.04 9.81
C ILE A 273 -8.95 3.06 8.69
N ALA A 274 -7.77 3.26 8.11
CA ALA A 274 -7.58 4.16 6.99
C ALA A 274 -8.24 3.61 5.72
N MET A 275 -8.85 4.48 4.93
CA MET A 275 -9.32 4.21 3.58
C MET A 275 -8.61 5.16 2.63
N SER A 276 -7.88 4.67 1.63
CA SER A 276 -7.20 5.54 0.67
C SER A 276 -7.23 4.98 -0.74
N ALA A 277 -7.17 5.87 -1.74
CA ALA A 277 -6.97 5.48 -3.13
C ALA A 277 -5.55 4.96 -3.36
N ASP A 278 -4.60 5.37 -2.54
CA ASP A 278 -3.20 5.00 -2.65
C ASP A 278 -2.87 3.84 -1.70
N THR A 279 -2.25 2.81 -2.26
CA THR A 279 -1.77 1.62 -1.52
C THR A 279 -0.26 1.66 -1.33
N PHE A 280 0.32 2.87 -1.23
CA PHE A 280 1.75 3.02 -1.03
C PHE A 280 2.18 2.53 0.35
N SER A 281 3.29 1.83 0.40
CA SER A 281 3.92 1.44 1.65
C SER A 281 4.22 2.64 2.56
N GLU A 282 4.56 3.80 1.98
CA GLU A 282 4.78 5.05 2.69
C GLU A 282 3.48 5.56 3.34
N ASP A 283 2.34 5.46 2.66
CA ASP A 283 1.04 5.85 3.20
C ASP A 283 0.59 4.91 4.32
N ILE A 284 0.81 3.60 4.17
CA ILE A 284 0.51 2.62 5.22
C ILE A 284 1.34 2.90 6.47
N GLN A 285 2.64 3.13 6.32
CA GLN A 285 3.50 3.47 7.44
C GLN A 285 3.06 4.78 8.09
N HIS A 286 2.75 5.79 7.28
CA HIS A 286 2.27 7.08 7.78
C HIS A 286 0.93 6.96 8.51
N CYS A 287 0.01 6.09 8.06
CA CYS A 287 -1.21 5.76 8.80
C CYS A 287 -0.91 5.24 10.21
N LEU A 288 0.02 4.29 10.33
CA LEU A 288 0.41 3.71 11.61
C LEU A 288 1.07 4.75 12.53
N GLU A 289 1.95 5.60 12.00
CA GLU A 289 2.59 6.71 12.73
C GLU A 289 1.58 7.76 13.22
N CYS A 290 0.47 7.92 12.49
CA CYS A 290 -0.64 8.79 12.90
C CYS A 290 -1.58 8.13 13.93
N GLY A 291 -1.30 6.89 14.35
CA GLY A 291 -2.08 6.15 15.34
C GLY A 291 -3.28 5.39 14.76
N MET A 292 -3.33 5.17 13.45
CA MET A 292 -4.31 4.27 12.83
C MET A 292 -3.90 2.80 13.05
N ASN A 293 -4.86 1.88 13.00
CA ASN A 293 -4.64 0.47 13.32
C ASN A 293 -4.51 -0.42 12.09
N ALA A 294 -5.13 -0.01 10.98
CA ALA A 294 -5.11 -0.74 9.73
C ALA A 294 -5.37 0.21 8.55
N HIS A 295 -5.17 -0.29 7.35
CA HIS A 295 -5.40 0.41 6.11
C HIS A 295 -6.18 -0.49 5.15
N ILE A 296 -7.06 0.09 4.34
CA ILE A 296 -7.78 -0.57 3.25
C ILE A 296 -7.73 0.31 1.99
N ALA A 297 -7.56 -0.32 0.84
CA ALA A 297 -7.59 0.35 -0.45
C ALA A 297 -9.00 0.72 -0.88
N LYS A 298 -9.16 1.86 -1.55
CA LYS A 298 -10.36 2.20 -2.30
C LYS A 298 -10.21 1.73 -3.77
N PRO A 299 -11.25 1.16 -4.41
CA PRO A 299 -12.59 0.94 -3.88
C PRO A 299 -12.60 -0.15 -2.80
N VAL A 300 -13.36 0.07 -1.74
CA VAL A 300 -13.39 -0.82 -0.56
C VAL A 300 -13.90 -2.21 -0.96
N ASP A 301 -13.04 -3.21 -0.85
CA ASP A 301 -13.44 -4.61 -0.94
C ASP A 301 -14.08 -5.06 0.37
N ILE A 302 -15.32 -5.52 0.31
CA ILE A 302 -16.08 -5.89 1.51
C ILE A 302 -15.45 -7.08 2.27
N LYS A 303 -14.79 -8.00 1.56
CA LYS A 303 -14.16 -9.16 2.19
C LYS A 303 -12.91 -8.74 2.97
N GLU A 304 -12.13 -7.83 2.41
CA GLU A 304 -10.98 -7.24 3.07
C GLU A 304 -11.40 -6.43 4.30
N LEU A 305 -12.41 -5.57 4.15
CA LEU A 305 -12.95 -4.78 5.26
C LEU A 305 -13.47 -5.67 6.39
N VAL A 306 -14.26 -6.71 6.07
CA VAL A 306 -14.73 -7.69 7.04
C VAL A 306 -13.58 -8.41 7.74
N GLY A 307 -12.52 -8.79 7.00
CA GLY A 307 -11.32 -9.40 7.56
C GLY A 307 -10.63 -8.50 8.59
N ILE A 308 -10.49 -7.21 8.25
CA ILE A 308 -9.93 -6.20 9.16
C ILE A 308 -10.85 -5.99 10.38
N LEU A 309 -12.14 -5.79 10.16
CA LEU A 309 -13.10 -5.57 11.26
C LEU A 309 -13.15 -6.75 12.23
N LYS A 310 -13.08 -8.00 11.75
CA LYS A 310 -12.99 -9.21 12.60
C LYS A 310 -11.79 -9.20 13.56
N LYS A 311 -10.70 -8.59 13.15
CA LYS A 311 -9.48 -8.53 13.96
C LYS A 311 -9.60 -7.53 15.12
N TYR A 312 -10.44 -6.50 14.94
CA TYR A 312 -10.51 -5.38 15.88
C TYR A 312 -11.83 -5.28 16.66
N LEU A 313 -12.90 -5.93 16.21
CA LEU A 313 -14.23 -5.93 16.83
C LEU A 313 -14.62 -7.27 17.45
#